data_d851927ee69141358c8fc1f6a94b8ebb
#
_entry.id   d851927ee69141358c8fc1f6a94b8ebb
#
_cell.length_a   1.000
_cell.length_b   1.000
_cell.length_c   1.000
_cell.angle_alpha   90.00
_cell.angle_beta   90.00
_cell.angle_gamma   90.00
#
_symmetry.space_group_name_H-M   'P 1'
#
loop_
_entity.id
_entity.type
_entity.pdbx_description
1 polymer ?
#
loop_
_entity_poly.entity_id
_entity_poly.type
_entity_poly.pdbx_seq_one_letter_code
_entity_poly.pdbx_strand_id
1 'polypeptide(L)'
;MNVLEVRGLTKRYPAFTLNGVSFAVPEGAVMGFIGRNGAGKSTTLKSILGMVHPDGGEVKVFGMDYAANERAIRRELGVVLGGIDFYPKKKIRVITDVTRRFYDNWDEGKYRHYLNLFAIDEEKRVDQLSSGMKVKYMIALALSHNARLLILDEPTSGLDPVSRDELTELLRRLVADGMRSVLFSTHITSDLEKCATHIAFIKDGEMQYTGALDDFRDHYKDVGVTLEDIIVHVERRPLDEGAII
;
A
#
# COMPACT_ATOMS: atom_id res chain seq x y z
N MET A 1 -14.43 -8.27 10.18
CA MET A 1 -13.18 -8.84 10.75
C MET A 1 -12.01 -8.00 10.23
N ASN A 2 -10.88 -7.91 10.97
CA ASN A 2 -9.71 -7.18 10.46
C ASN A 2 -8.72 -8.18 9.83
N VAL A 3 -8.24 -7.86 8.63
CA VAL A 3 -7.19 -8.66 7.97
C VAL A 3 -5.79 -8.23 8.39
N LEU A 4 -5.64 -6.98 8.87
CA LEU A 4 -4.41 -6.45 9.46
C LEU A 4 -4.77 -5.66 10.72
N GLU A 5 -4.03 -5.90 11.80
CA GLU A 5 -4.06 -5.09 13.01
C GLU A 5 -2.63 -4.68 13.39
N VAL A 6 -2.43 -3.39 13.57
CA VAL A 6 -1.17 -2.79 14.03
C VAL A 6 -1.46 -2.08 15.35
N ARG A 7 -0.70 -2.39 16.40
CA ARG A 7 -0.90 -1.84 17.75
C ARG A 7 0.39 -1.33 18.33
N GLY A 8 0.46 -0.04 18.62
CA GLY A 8 1.59 0.60 19.29
C GLY A 8 2.94 0.47 18.57
N LEU A 9 2.92 0.35 17.23
CA LEU A 9 4.13 0.13 16.44
C LEU A 9 5.10 1.30 16.62
N THR A 10 6.30 1.01 17.10
CA THR A 10 7.31 2.01 17.41
C THR A 10 8.63 1.65 16.73
N LYS A 11 9.28 2.66 16.11
CA LYS A 11 10.61 2.54 15.53
C LYS A 11 11.38 3.84 15.70
N ARG A 12 12.56 3.77 16.27
CA ARG A 12 13.41 4.94 16.54
C ARG A 12 14.60 4.97 15.59
N TYR A 13 14.81 6.13 14.99
CA TYR A 13 16.00 6.48 14.23
C TYR A 13 16.60 7.79 14.81
N PRO A 14 17.85 8.12 14.55
CA PRO A 14 18.45 9.36 15.08
C PRO A 14 17.68 10.65 14.77
N ALA A 15 17.07 10.72 13.59
CA ALA A 15 16.35 11.91 13.11
C ALA A 15 14.83 11.74 13.00
N PHE A 16 14.28 10.56 13.34
CA PHE A 16 12.85 10.27 13.16
C PHE A 16 12.39 9.15 14.10
N THR A 17 11.20 9.29 14.65
CA THR A 17 10.56 8.25 15.45
C THR A 17 9.16 7.95 14.92
N LEU A 18 8.91 6.68 14.63
CA LEU A 18 7.55 6.15 14.50
C LEU A 18 7.05 5.88 15.92
N ASN A 19 6.01 6.59 16.35
CA ASN A 19 5.61 6.65 17.76
C ASN A 19 4.21 6.05 17.99
N GLY A 20 4.19 4.77 18.38
CA GLY A 20 2.96 4.10 18.82
C GLY A 20 1.87 3.98 17.76
N VAL A 21 2.23 3.85 16.49
CA VAL A 21 1.28 3.76 15.36
C VAL A 21 0.33 2.58 15.54
N SER A 22 -0.97 2.87 15.48
CA SER A 22 -2.03 1.88 15.65
C SER A 22 -3.16 2.11 14.64
N PHE A 23 -3.51 1.07 13.89
CA PHE A 23 -4.64 1.06 12.96
C PHE A 23 -5.02 -0.37 12.58
N ALA A 24 -6.17 -0.52 11.93
CA ALA A 24 -6.61 -1.83 11.45
C ALA A 24 -7.20 -1.70 10.04
N VAL A 25 -6.96 -2.73 9.20
CA VAL A 25 -7.55 -2.84 7.86
C VAL A 25 -8.69 -3.84 7.94
N PRO A 26 -9.95 -3.41 7.70
CA PRO A 26 -11.09 -4.33 7.64
C PRO A 26 -11.00 -5.25 6.42
N GLU A 27 -11.63 -6.41 6.54
CA GLU A 27 -11.83 -7.32 5.41
C GLU A 27 -12.69 -6.65 4.34
N GLY A 28 -12.33 -6.81 3.06
CA GLY A 28 -13.04 -6.20 1.95
C GLY A 28 -12.80 -4.69 1.78
N ALA A 29 -11.85 -4.10 2.53
CA ALA A 29 -11.60 -2.67 2.47
C ALA A 29 -10.42 -2.31 1.54
N VAL A 30 -10.51 -1.13 0.94
CA VAL A 30 -9.36 -0.39 0.43
C VAL A 30 -8.99 0.67 1.46
N MET A 31 -7.88 0.48 2.16
CA MET A 31 -7.36 1.46 3.11
C MET A 31 -6.25 2.28 2.50
N GLY A 32 -6.45 3.58 2.42
CA GLY A 32 -5.41 4.53 2.06
C GLY A 32 -4.59 4.95 3.28
N PHE A 33 -3.28 4.76 3.23
CA PHE A 33 -2.35 5.20 4.26
C PHE A 33 -1.67 6.49 3.80
N ILE A 34 -2.18 7.63 4.29
CA ILE A 34 -1.79 8.95 3.80
C ILE A 34 -0.90 9.71 4.80
N GLY A 35 -0.05 10.56 4.25
CA GLY A 35 0.84 11.47 4.96
C GLY A 35 1.91 12.01 4.02
N ARG A 36 2.58 13.08 4.42
CA ARG A 36 3.68 13.68 3.63
C ARG A 36 4.86 12.73 3.46
N ASN A 37 5.75 13.07 2.54
CA ASN A 37 7.04 12.39 2.43
C ASN A 37 7.82 12.58 3.75
N GLY A 38 8.34 11.46 4.29
CA GLY A 38 9.01 11.45 5.59
C GLY A 38 8.09 11.27 6.81
N ALA A 39 6.75 11.26 6.65
CA ALA A 39 5.81 11.08 7.77
C ALA A 39 5.86 9.68 8.43
N GLY A 40 6.54 8.68 7.81
CA GLY A 40 6.69 7.34 8.37
C GLY A 40 5.94 6.23 7.62
N LYS A 41 5.26 6.54 6.50
CA LYS A 41 4.48 5.54 5.72
C LYS A 41 5.29 4.30 5.37
N SER A 42 6.37 4.46 4.61
CA SER A 42 7.21 3.31 4.19
C SER A 42 7.88 2.60 5.36
N THR A 43 8.23 3.32 6.44
CA THR A 43 8.75 2.69 7.66
C THR A 43 7.70 1.80 8.31
N THR A 44 6.46 2.27 8.41
CA THR A 44 5.32 1.49 8.93
C THR A 44 5.09 0.24 8.08
N LEU A 45 4.98 0.39 6.74
CA LEU A 45 4.76 -0.77 5.85
C LEU A 45 5.91 -1.79 5.92
N LYS A 46 7.17 -1.32 5.93
CA LYS A 46 8.34 -2.20 6.06
C LYS A 46 8.38 -2.91 7.42
N SER A 47 7.93 -2.26 8.49
CA SER A 47 7.83 -2.88 9.82
C SER A 47 6.73 -3.95 9.87
N ILE A 48 5.56 -3.68 9.26
CA ILE A 48 4.47 -4.66 9.11
C ILE A 48 4.95 -5.90 8.36
N LEU A 49 5.79 -5.73 7.35
CA LEU A 49 6.33 -6.82 6.52
C LEU A 49 7.57 -7.51 7.11
N GLY A 50 7.98 -7.14 8.33
CA GLY A 50 9.18 -7.69 8.97
C GLY A 50 10.51 -7.31 8.29
N MET A 51 10.50 -6.35 7.35
CA MET A 51 11.69 -5.85 6.66
C MET A 51 12.47 -4.84 7.50
N VAL A 52 11.80 -4.20 8.44
CA VAL A 52 12.36 -3.34 9.48
C VAL A 52 11.90 -3.90 10.82
N HIS A 53 12.82 -4.24 11.70
CA HIS A 53 12.49 -4.72 13.03
C HIS A 53 11.99 -3.55 13.89
N PRO A 54 10.74 -3.56 14.39
CA PRO A 54 10.23 -2.52 15.26
C PRO A 54 10.88 -2.60 16.65
N ASP A 55 10.91 -1.47 17.35
CA ASP A 55 11.40 -1.39 18.72
C ASP A 55 10.30 -1.66 19.75
N GLY A 56 9.03 -1.72 19.29
CA GLY A 56 7.86 -2.06 20.10
C GLY A 56 6.60 -2.15 19.27
N GLY A 57 5.55 -2.68 19.88
CA GLY A 57 4.24 -2.88 19.26
C GLY A 57 4.01 -4.29 18.73
N GLU A 58 2.82 -4.51 18.21
CA GLU A 58 2.36 -5.81 17.70
C GLU A 58 1.77 -5.66 16.30
N VAL A 59 2.00 -6.66 15.46
CA VAL A 59 1.39 -6.77 14.12
C VAL A 59 0.70 -8.12 14.00
N LYS A 60 -0.60 -8.12 13.75
CA LYS A 60 -1.37 -9.32 13.42
C LYS A 60 -1.91 -9.23 12.01
N VAL A 61 -1.73 -10.30 11.25
CA VAL A 61 -2.27 -10.44 9.90
C VAL A 61 -3.12 -11.70 9.86
N PHE A 62 -4.36 -11.58 9.39
CA PHE A 62 -5.36 -12.66 9.41
C PHE A 62 -5.57 -13.26 10.81
N GLY A 63 -5.47 -12.42 11.87
CA GLY A 63 -5.57 -12.84 13.27
C GLY A 63 -4.31 -13.51 13.83
N MET A 64 -3.30 -13.78 13.00
CA MET A 64 -2.04 -14.42 13.39
C MET A 64 -0.98 -13.36 13.73
N ASP A 65 -0.19 -13.60 14.77
CA ASP A 65 1.01 -12.81 15.06
C ASP A 65 2.00 -12.96 13.90
N TYR A 66 2.48 -11.80 13.37
CA TYR A 66 3.33 -11.81 12.19
C TYR A 66 4.66 -12.49 12.43
N ALA A 67 5.33 -12.19 13.53
CA ALA A 67 6.66 -12.71 13.84
C ALA A 67 6.66 -14.24 14.03
N ALA A 68 5.60 -14.77 14.65
CA ALA A 68 5.47 -16.21 14.88
C ALA A 68 4.99 -16.98 13.64
N ASN A 69 4.31 -16.33 12.68
CA ASN A 69 3.65 -16.99 11.55
C ASN A 69 4.06 -16.43 10.18
N GLU A 70 5.22 -15.80 10.07
CA GLU A 70 5.68 -15.07 8.88
C GLU A 70 5.50 -15.86 7.58
N ARG A 71 5.90 -17.13 7.56
CA ARG A 71 5.83 -17.96 6.34
C ARG A 71 4.38 -18.21 5.90
N ALA A 72 3.48 -18.47 6.83
CA ALA A 72 2.06 -18.69 6.53
C ALA A 72 1.41 -17.40 6.02
N ILE A 73 1.68 -16.28 6.69
CA ILE A 73 1.16 -14.97 6.33
C ILE A 73 1.65 -14.54 4.95
N ARG A 74 2.95 -14.66 4.65
CA ARG A 74 3.54 -14.25 3.36
C ARG A 74 2.93 -14.96 2.16
N ARG A 75 2.40 -16.18 2.32
CA ARG A 75 1.72 -16.91 1.25
C ARG A 75 0.40 -16.26 0.81
N GLU A 76 -0.22 -15.50 1.71
CA GLU A 76 -1.49 -14.82 1.47
C GLU A 76 -1.34 -13.29 1.31
N LEU A 77 -0.09 -12.78 1.31
CA LEU A 77 0.22 -11.37 1.09
C LEU A 77 0.68 -11.12 -0.34
N GLY A 78 0.12 -10.08 -0.95
CA GLY A 78 0.65 -9.48 -2.16
C GLY A 78 1.38 -8.19 -1.81
N VAL A 79 2.65 -8.05 -2.19
CA VAL A 79 3.48 -6.90 -1.78
C VAL A 79 4.05 -6.20 -2.99
N VAL A 80 3.85 -4.88 -3.08
CA VAL A 80 4.44 -4.00 -4.09
C VAL A 80 5.08 -2.82 -3.37
N LEU A 81 6.40 -2.85 -3.22
CA LEU A 81 7.17 -1.79 -2.55
C LEU A 81 7.99 -1.01 -3.57
N GLY A 82 7.55 0.21 -3.87
CA GLY A 82 8.27 1.11 -4.77
C GLY A 82 8.41 0.57 -6.20
N GLY A 83 9.27 1.21 -6.99
CA GLY A 83 9.56 0.79 -8.37
C GLY A 83 10.28 -0.55 -8.42
N ILE A 84 9.82 -1.41 -9.35
CA ILE A 84 10.43 -2.72 -9.58
C ILE A 84 11.67 -2.51 -10.44
N ASP A 85 12.82 -2.45 -9.82
CA ASP A 85 14.10 -2.39 -10.52
C ASP A 85 14.98 -3.63 -10.27
N PHE A 86 14.42 -4.67 -9.61
CA PHE A 86 15.14 -5.92 -9.47
C PHE A 86 15.19 -6.67 -10.81
N TYR A 87 16.38 -7.10 -11.17
CA TYR A 87 16.65 -7.83 -12.40
C TYR A 87 16.18 -7.14 -13.70
N PRO A 88 16.50 -5.85 -13.95
CA PRO A 88 15.97 -5.08 -15.07
C PRO A 88 16.22 -5.73 -16.44
N LYS A 89 17.31 -6.47 -16.60
CA LYS A 89 17.68 -7.17 -17.85
C LYS A 89 17.06 -8.54 -18.02
N LYS A 90 16.31 -9.04 -17.03
CA LYS A 90 15.66 -10.35 -17.14
C LYS A 90 14.28 -10.21 -17.77
N LYS A 91 13.89 -11.23 -18.54
CA LYS A 91 12.53 -11.34 -19.09
C LYS A 91 11.53 -11.61 -17.95
N ILE A 92 10.33 -11.10 -18.12
CA ILE A 92 9.21 -11.29 -17.19
C ILE A 92 8.99 -12.76 -16.86
N ARG A 93 8.93 -13.64 -17.88
CA ARG A 93 8.74 -15.08 -17.69
C ARG A 93 9.79 -15.71 -16.75
N VAL A 94 11.05 -15.25 -16.80
CA VAL A 94 12.13 -15.79 -15.95
C VAL A 94 11.87 -15.41 -14.48
N ILE A 95 11.42 -14.18 -14.23
CA ILE A 95 11.09 -13.72 -12.88
C ILE A 95 9.87 -14.47 -12.36
N THR A 96 8.84 -14.62 -13.18
CA THR A 96 7.64 -15.39 -12.84
C THR A 96 7.97 -16.85 -12.53
N ASP A 97 8.83 -17.49 -13.34
CA ASP A 97 9.27 -18.88 -13.12
C ASP A 97 9.97 -19.09 -11.78
N VAL A 98 10.70 -18.08 -11.30
CA VAL A 98 11.31 -18.11 -9.96
C VAL A 98 10.23 -17.84 -8.91
N THR A 99 9.42 -16.81 -9.10
CA THR A 99 8.40 -16.38 -8.12
C THR A 99 7.39 -17.49 -7.81
N ARG A 100 6.84 -18.15 -8.83
CA ARG A 100 5.83 -19.21 -8.64
C ARG A 100 6.29 -20.38 -7.79
N ARG A 101 7.62 -20.63 -7.69
CA ARG A 101 8.16 -21.73 -6.86
C ARG A 101 8.03 -21.47 -5.35
N PHE A 102 7.76 -20.24 -4.95
CA PHE A 102 7.55 -19.88 -3.55
C PHE A 102 6.09 -20.04 -3.09
N TYR A 103 5.16 -20.32 -4.04
CA TYR A 103 3.73 -20.35 -3.78
C TYR A 103 3.11 -21.67 -4.20
N ASP A 104 2.74 -22.51 -3.24
CA ASP A 104 2.12 -23.83 -3.50
C ASP A 104 0.70 -23.66 -4.10
N ASN A 105 0.08 -22.50 -3.91
CA ASN A 105 -1.26 -22.13 -4.38
C ASN A 105 -1.23 -21.28 -5.65
N TRP A 106 -0.15 -21.32 -6.43
CA TRP A 106 -0.05 -20.62 -7.70
C TRP A 106 -1.08 -21.10 -8.71
N ASP A 107 -1.79 -20.15 -9.33
CA ASP A 107 -2.79 -20.41 -10.36
C ASP A 107 -2.31 -19.82 -11.71
N GLU A 108 -1.86 -20.70 -12.59
CA GLU A 108 -1.35 -20.34 -13.91
C GLU A 108 -2.45 -19.71 -14.79
N GLY A 109 -3.71 -20.15 -14.63
CA GLY A 109 -4.85 -19.59 -15.35
C GLY A 109 -5.09 -18.14 -14.97
N LYS A 110 -5.05 -17.81 -13.68
CA LYS A 110 -5.12 -16.42 -13.19
C LYS A 110 -3.96 -15.59 -13.67
N TYR A 111 -2.73 -16.13 -13.61
CA TYR A 111 -1.55 -15.42 -14.09
C TYR A 111 -1.71 -14.99 -15.55
N ARG A 112 -2.06 -15.91 -16.44
CA ARG A 112 -2.30 -15.62 -17.87
C ARG A 112 -3.46 -14.64 -18.08
N HIS A 113 -4.53 -14.78 -17.30
CA HIS A 113 -5.66 -13.85 -17.35
C HIS A 113 -5.22 -12.42 -17.04
N TYR A 114 -4.44 -12.21 -15.95
CA TYR A 114 -3.98 -10.87 -15.58
C TYR A 114 -2.93 -10.31 -16.54
N LEU A 115 -2.02 -11.13 -17.08
CA LEU A 115 -1.10 -10.66 -18.13
C LEU A 115 -1.84 -10.15 -19.35
N ASN A 116 -2.86 -10.89 -19.80
CA ASN A 116 -3.70 -10.48 -20.94
C ASN A 116 -4.47 -9.20 -20.60
N LEU A 117 -5.11 -9.13 -19.43
CA LEU A 117 -5.87 -7.96 -18.98
C LEU A 117 -5.01 -6.69 -18.92
N PHE A 118 -3.74 -6.83 -18.51
CA PHE A 118 -2.80 -5.71 -18.39
C PHE A 118 -1.94 -5.50 -19.63
N ALA A 119 -2.17 -6.26 -20.70
CA ALA A 119 -1.40 -6.23 -21.94
C ALA A 119 0.12 -6.37 -21.70
N ILE A 120 0.53 -7.26 -20.80
CA ILE A 120 1.92 -7.53 -20.47
C ILE A 120 2.42 -8.72 -21.27
N ASP A 121 3.43 -8.47 -22.10
CA ASP A 121 4.17 -9.51 -22.85
C ASP A 121 5.30 -10.05 -21.97
N GLU A 122 5.23 -11.32 -21.60
CA GLU A 122 6.20 -11.98 -20.72
C GLU A 122 7.58 -12.20 -21.35
N GLU A 123 7.71 -12.02 -22.68
CA GLU A 123 9.00 -12.03 -23.38
C GLU A 123 9.77 -10.70 -23.25
N LYS A 124 9.11 -9.62 -22.82
CA LYS A 124 9.78 -8.35 -22.52
C LYS A 124 10.63 -8.45 -21.25
N ARG A 125 11.67 -7.63 -21.21
CA ARG A 125 12.47 -7.43 -20.01
C ARG A 125 11.79 -6.39 -19.11
N VAL A 126 12.10 -6.43 -17.81
CA VAL A 126 11.57 -5.47 -16.84
C VAL A 126 11.86 -4.02 -17.21
N ASP A 127 13.08 -3.72 -17.76
CA ASP A 127 13.46 -2.38 -18.19
C ASP A 127 12.69 -1.87 -19.43
N GLN A 128 11.94 -2.73 -20.10
CA GLN A 128 11.08 -2.38 -21.24
C GLN A 128 9.63 -2.09 -20.84
N LEU A 129 9.28 -2.29 -19.56
CA LEU A 129 7.96 -1.97 -19.05
C LEU A 129 7.88 -0.51 -18.59
N SER A 130 6.75 0.14 -18.83
CA SER A 130 6.43 1.40 -18.17
C SER A 130 6.29 1.22 -16.66
N SER A 131 6.35 2.30 -15.88
CA SER A 131 6.14 2.25 -14.43
C SER A 131 4.79 1.62 -14.08
N GLY A 132 3.72 2.00 -14.77
CA GLY A 132 2.38 1.42 -14.58
C GLY A 132 2.33 -0.07 -14.92
N MET A 133 2.97 -0.51 -16.00
CA MET A 133 3.04 -1.94 -16.35
C MET A 133 3.82 -2.74 -15.30
N LYS A 134 4.88 -2.17 -14.72
CA LYS A 134 5.62 -2.82 -13.63
C LYS A 134 4.73 -3.06 -12.40
N VAL A 135 3.98 -2.05 -11.98
CA VAL A 135 3.02 -2.17 -10.85
C VAL A 135 1.94 -3.21 -11.17
N LYS A 136 1.33 -3.15 -12.36
CA LYS A 136 0.32 -4.13 -12.81
C LYS A 136 0.88 -5.55 -12.85
N TYR A 137 2.14 -5.73 -13.26
CA TYR A 137 2.79 -7.04 -13.26
C TYR A 137 2.95 -7.59 -11.84
N MET A 138 3.37 -6.77 -10.86
CA MET A 138 3.48 -7.22 -9.48
C MET A 138 2.12 -7.58 -8.88
N ILE A 139 1.08 -6.81 -9.21
CA ILE A 139 -0.29 -7.15 -8.82
C ILE A 139 -0.71 -8.46 -9.48
N ALA A 140 -0.40 -8.70 -10.76
CA ALA A 140 -0.67 -9.96 -11.42
C ALA A 140 -0.02 -11.15 -10.69
N LEU A 141 1.25 -11.04 -10.28
CA LEU A 141 1.92 -12.06 -9.48
C LEU A 141 1.19 -12.31 -8.16
N ALA A 142 0.83 -11.26 -7.42
CA ALA A 142 0.13 -11.36 -6.16
C ALA A 142 -1.24 -12.04 -6.29
N LEU A 143 -1.99 -11.70 -7.32
CA LEU A 143 -3.30 -12.28 -7.59
C LEU A 143 -3.21 -13.73 -8.08
N SER A 144 -2.08 -14.12 -8.69
CA SER A 144 -1.85 -15.47 -9.19
C SER A 144 -1.60 -16.49 -8.07
N HIS A 145 -1.15 -16.04 -6.89
CA HIS A 145 -1.05 -16.90 -5.70
C HIS A 145 -2.18 -16.66 -4.69
N ASN A 146 -3.27 -16.02 -5.13
CA ASN A 146 -4.48 -15.79 -4.32
C ASN A 146 -4.25 -14.94 -3.07
N ALA A 147 -3.42 -13.89 -3.16
CA ALA A 147 -3.23 -12.96 -2.05
C ALA A 147 -4.58 -12.39 -1.56
N ARG A 148 -4.79 -12.43 -0.24
CA ARG A 148 -5.98 -11.89 0.44
C ARG A 148 -5.79 -10.45 0.89
N LEU A 149 -4.54 -10.05 1.17
CA LEU A 149 -4.19 -8.67 1.48
C LEU A 149 -3.07 -8.20 0.56
N LEU A 150 -3.31 -7.11 -0.16
CA LEU A 150 -2.29 -6.41 -0.94
C LEU A 150 -1.76 -5.23 -0.14
N ILE A 151 -0.43 -5.13 -0.02
CA ILE A 151 0.26 -3.99 0.60
C ILE A 151 1.10 -3.30 -0.47
N LEU A 152 0.76 -2.05 -0.78
CA LEU A 152 1.34 -1.30 -1.87
C LEU A 152 1.96 0.01 -1.33
N ASP A 153 3.24 0.24 -1.58
CA ASP A 153 3.92 1.49 -1.17
C ASP A 153 4.03 2.43 -2.38
N GLU A 154 3.31 3.54 -2.32
CA GLU A 154 3.25 4.58 -3.36
C GLU A 154 3.00 4.03 -4.79
N PRO A 155 1.98 3.16 -5.00
CA PRO A 155 1.83 2.44 -6.27
C PRO A 155 1.47 3.33 -7.46
N THR A 156 0.96 4.53 -7.21
CA THR A 156 0.53 5.52 -8.22
C THR A 156 1.59 6.58 -8.50
N SER A 157 2.65 6.61 -7.68
CA SER A 157 3.72 7.62 -7.82
C SER A 157 4.46 7.46 -9.16
N GLY A 158 4.62 8.56 -9.88
CA GLY A 158 5.30 8.57 -11.18
C GLY A 158 4.51 7.92 -12.32
N LEU A 159 3.23 7.62 -12.13
CA LEU A 159 2.35 7.19 -13.21
C LEU A 159 1.74 8.41 -13.93
N ASP A 160 1.52 8.26 -15.24
CA ASP A 160 0.69 9.19 -15.99
C ASP A 160 -0.77 9.16 -15.50
N PRO A 161 -1.58 10.19 -15.79
CA PRO A 161 -2.96 10.27 -15.29
C PRO A 161 -3.85 9.09 -15.68
N VAL A 162 -3.66 8.52 -16.88
CA VAL A 162 -4.47 7.39 -17.36
C VAL A 162 -4.11 6.11 -16.60
N SER A 163 -2.82 5.80 -16.51
CA SER A 163 -2.32 4.64 -15.76
C SER A 163 -2.71 4.70 -14.27
N ARG A 164 -2.73 5.91 -13.70
CA ARG A 164 -3.16 6.14 -12.30
C ARG A 164 -4.64 5.84 -12.14
N ASP A 165 -5.49 6.35 -13.03
CA ASP A 165 -6.93 6.11 -13.01
C ASP A 165 -7.26 4.62 -13.16
N GLU A 166 -6.63 3.94 -14.12
CA GLU A 166 -6.76 2.49 -14.30
C GLU A 166 -6.34 1.69 -13.05
N LEU A 167 -5.29 2.12 -12.36
CA LEU A 167 -4.82 1.45 -11.15
C LEU A 167 -5.80 1.64 -9.98
N THR A 168 -6.27 2.86 -9.75
CA THR A 168 -7.26 3.12 -8.67
C THR A 168 -8.57 2.37 -8.91
N GLU A 169 -9.05 2.33 -10.15
CA GLU A 169 -10.22 1.52 -10.50
C GLU A 169 -9.96 0.01 -10.31
N LEU A 170 -8.76 -0.48 -10.65
CA LEU A 170 -8.37 -1.87 -10.38
C LEU A 170 -8.45 -2.17 -8.87
N LEU A 171 -7.86 -1.31 -8.02
CA LEU A 171 -7.88 -1.52 -6.56
C LEU A 171 -9.31 -1.58 -6.03
N ARG A 172 -10.20 -0.69 -6.50
CA ARG A 172 -11.61 -0.68 -6.14
C ARG A 172 -12.32 -1.99 -6.53
N ARG A 173 -12.06 -2.49 -7.74
CA ARG A 173 -12.65 -3.75 -8.23
C ARG A 173 -12.15 -4.98 -7.50
N LEU A 174 -10.88 -4.99 -7.08
CA LEU A 174 -10.28 -6.13 -6.39
C LEU A 174 -10.93 -6.46 -5.04
N VAL A 175 -11.54 -5.48 -4.39
CA VAL A 175 -12.22 -5.67 -3.11
C VAL A 175 -13.74 -5.83 -3.24
N ALA A 176 -14.29 -5.69 -4.43
CA ALA A 176 -15.74 -5.66 -4.63
C ALA A 176 -16.45 -6.99 -4.26
N ASP A 177 -15.73 -8.11 -4.27
CA ASP A 177 -16.24 -9.42 -3.85
C ASP A 177 -16.11 -9.64 -2.32
N GLY A 178 -15.52 -8.70 -1.58
CA GLY A 178 -15.27 -8.80 -0.15
C GLY A 178 -14.16 -9.79 0.25
N MET A 179 -13.57 -10.50 -0.71
CA MET A 179 -12.59 -11.56 -0.41
C MET A 179 -11.16 -11.04 -0.27
N ARG A 180 -10.90 -9.83 -0.75
CA ARG A 180 -9.58 -9.20 -0.72
C ARG A 180 -9.64 -7.86 -0.04
N SER A 181 -8.50 -7.47 0.52
CA SER A 181 -8.31 -6.14 1.08
C SER A 181 -7.04 -5.52 0.54
N VAL A 182 -6.99 -4.21 0.53
CA VAL A 182 -5.85 -3.44 0.04
C VAL A 182 -5.44 -2.41 1.10
N LEU A 183 -4.15 -2.35 1.40
CA LEU A 183 -3.51 -1.25 2.11
C LEU A 183 -2.53 -0.59 1.14
N PHE A 184 -2.74 0.67 0.78
CA PHE A 184 -1.79 1.37 -0.06
C PHE A 184 -1.38 2.71 0.54
N SER A 185 -0.08 3.01 0.51
CA SER A 185 0.41 4.32 0.89
C SER A 185 0.34 5.28 -0.28
N THR A 186 0.01 6.54 0.01
CA THR A 186 0.05 7.62 -0.97
C THR A 186 0.21 8.97 -0.28
N HIS A 187 0.68 9.96 -1.03
CA HIS A 187 0.60 11.38 -0.67
C HIS A 187 -0.36 12.13 -1.60
N ILE A 188 -1.07 11.40 -2.49
CA ILE A 188 -1.98 11.95 -3.49
C ILE A 188 -3.41 11.73 -3.04
N THR A 189 -4.08 12.80 -2.62
CA THR A 189 -5.45 12.77 -2.08
C THR A 189 -6.48 12.29 -3.07
N SER A 190 -6.35 12.68 -4.34
CA SER A 190 -7.28 12.26 -5.40
C SER A 190 -7.31 10.75 -5.65
N ASP A 191 -6.23 10.02 -5.33
CA ASP A 191 -6.23 8.55 -5.44
C ASP A 191 -7.11 7.91 -4.37
N LEU A 192 -7.10 8.50 -3.15
CA LEU A 192 -7.98 8.05 -2.06
C LEU A 192 -9.44 8.29 -2.40
N GLU A 193 -9.77 9.47 -2.91
CA GLU A 193 -11.15 9.83 -3.27
C GLU A 193 -11.76 8.87 -4.30
N LYS A 194 -10.92 8.28 -5.16
CA LYS A 194 -11.35 7.37 -6.21
C LYS A 194 -11.60 5.93 -5.73
N CYS A 195 -10.82 5.44 -4.78
CA CYS A 195 -10.86 4.01 -4.47
C CYS A 195 -10.88 3.65 -2.99
N ALA A 196 -10.51 4.54 -2.08
CA ALA A 196 -10.42 4.20 -0.67
C ALA A 196 -11.81 4.15 -0.01
N THR A 197 -12.02 3.15 0.81
CA THR A 197 -13.18 3.04 1.73
C THR A 197 -12.80 3.46 3.15
N HIS A 198 -11.53 3.34 3.50
CA HIS A 198 -10.96 3.67 4.81
C HIS A 198 -9.67 4.48 4.64
N ILE A 199 -9.35 5.23 5.68
CA ILE A 199 -8.15 6.06 5.72
C ILE A 199 -7.38 5.85 7.03
N ALA A 200 -6.07 5.84 6.94
CA ALA A 200 -5.14 5.96 8.04
C ALA A 200 -4.22 7.16 7.75
N PHE A 201 -4.31 8.20 8.55
CA PHE A 201 -3.55 9.44 8.35
C PHE A 201 -2.43 9.55 9.38
N ILE A 202 -1.18 9.60 8.87
CA ILE A 202 0.02 9.73 9.68
C ILE A 202 0.73 11.06 9.42
N LYS A 203 1.18 11.71 10.49
CA LYS A 203 1.98 12.94 10.46
C LYS A 203 3.11 12.84 11.46
N ASP A 204 4.33 13.16 11.02
CA ASP A 204 5.54 13.20 11.87
C ASP A 204 5.73 11.94 12.76
N GLY A 205 5.39 10.76 12.23
CA GLY A 205 5.49 9.47 12.94
C GLY A 205 4.32 9.10 13.85
N GLU A 206 3.27 9.90 13.91
CA GLU A 206 2.10 9.69 14.77
C GLU A 206 0.80 9.60 13.97
N MET A 207 -0.11 8.72 14.41
CA MET A 207 -1.44 8.61 13.80
C MET A 207 -2.29 9.82 14.18
N GLN A 208 -2.82 10.49 13.17
CA GLN A 208 -3.76 11.59 13.35
C GLN A 208 -5.21 11.10 13.28
N TYR A 209 -5.47 10.12 12.41
CA TYR A 209 -6.79 9.54 12.23
C TYR A 209 -6.69 8.12 11.65
N THR A 210 -7.66 7.28 11.99
CA THR A 210 -7.91 6.00 11.33
C THR A 210 -9.39 5.64 11.41
N GLY A 211 -10.01 5.24 10.29
CA GLY A 211 -11.43 4.92 10.22
C GLY A 211 -11.98 4.90 8.81
N ALA A 212 -13.30 4.86 8.68
CA ALA A 212 -13.96 4.97 7.39
C ALA A 212 -13.70 6.37 6.77
N LEU A 213 -13.64 6.41 5.45
CA LEU A 213 -13.34 7.66 4.73
C LEU A 213 -14.46 8.69 4.90
N ASP A 214 -15.70 8.24 4.96
CA ASP A 214 -16.86 9.14 5.16
C ASP A 214 -16.85 9.71 6.58
N ASP A 215 -16.53 8.91 7.61
CA ASP A 215 -16.37 9.39 8.99
C ASP A 215 -15.22 10.40 9.10
N PHE A 216 -14.14 10.22 8.32
CA PHE A 216 -13.05 11.20 8.25
C PHE A 216 -13.52 12.55 7.69
N ARG A 217 -14.29 12.51 6.60
CA ARG A 217 -14.88 13.74 6.01
C ARG A 217 -15.81 14.44 7.00
N ASP A 218 -16.66 13.69 7.69
CA ASP A 218 -17.58 14.23 8.69
C ASP A 218 -16.82 14.83 9.89
N HIS A 219 -15.74 14.19 10.32
CA HIS A 219 -14.90 14.68 11.42
C HIS A 219 -14.25 16.04 11.11
N TYR A 220 -13.88 16.27 9.84
CA TYR A 220 -13.18 17.47 9.38
C TYR A 220 -14.05 18.38 8.51
N LYS A 221 -15.37 18.24 8.52
CA LYS A 221 -16.31 19.01 7.65
C LYS A 221 -16.18 20.53 7.78
N ASP A 222 -15.81 21.03 8.97
CA ASP A 222 -15.65 22.46 9.24
C ASP A 222 -14.27 22.99 8.79
N VAL A 223 -13.38 22.11 8.35
CA VAL A 223 -12.00 22.43 7.94
C VAL A 223 -11.87 22.58 6.44
N GLY A 224 -12.57 21.73 5.66
CA GLY A 224 -12.49 21.77 4.20
C GLY A 224 -13.51 20.85 3.54
N VAL A 225 -13.75 21.08 2.26
CA VAL A 225 -14.73 20.33 1.45
C VAL A 225 -14.09 19.08 0.82
N THR A 226 -12.81 19.17 0.45
CA THR A 226 -12.06 18.08 -0.18
C THR A 226 -11.09 17.44 0.80
N LEU A 227 -10.67 16.19 0.52
CA LEU A 227 -9.60 15.55 1.28
C LEU A 227 -8.30 16.36 1.24
N GLU A 228 -8.03 17.02 0.11
CA GLU A 228 -6.85 17.87 -0.05
C GLU A 228 -6.89 19.07 0.91
N ASP A 229 -8.03 19.76 1.02
CA ASP A 229 -8.20 20.88 1.95
C ASP A 229 -7.95 20.44 3.40
N ILE A 230 -8.54 19.31 3.80
CA ILE A 230 -8.40 18.75 5.15
C ILE A 230 -6.94 18.44 5.45
N ILE A 231 -6.28 17.72 4.54
CA ILE A 231 -4.89 17.30 4.73
C ILE A 231 -3.95 18.50 4.73
N VAL A 232 -4.15 19.47 3.82
CA VAL A 232 -3.38 20.71 3.81
C VAL A 232 -3.55 21.47 5.12
N HIS A 233 -4.76 21.55 5.66
CA HIS A 233 -5.02 22.23 6.93
C HIS A 233 -4.27 21.53 8.10
N VAL A 234 -4.41 20.21 8.23
CA VAL A 234 -3.79 19.44 9.33
C VAL A 234 -2.27 19.43 9.20
N GLU A 235 -1.74 19.39 7.97
CA GLU A 235 -0.30 19.38 7.68
C GLU A 235 0.35 20.77 7.76
N ARG A 236 -0.43 21.87 7.71
CA ARG A 236 0.10 23.22 7.71
C ARG A 236 0.95 23.46 8.95
N ARG A 237 2.24 23.73 8.73
CA ARG A 237 3.10 24.37 9.73
C ARG A 237 2.98 25.88 9.50
N PRO A 238 2.89 26.73 10.55
CA PRO A 238 3.00 28.15 10.38
C PRO A 238 4.28 28.47 9.59
N LEU A 239 4.17 29.24 8.51
CA LEU A 239 5.35 29.79 7.86
C LEU A 239 6.02 30.70 8.89
N ASP A 240 7.28 30.47 9.18
CA ASP A 240 8.07 31.37 9.99
C ASP A 240 8.28 32.64 9.16
N GLU A 241 7.49 33.67 9.47
CA GLU A 241 7.52 34.95 8.76
C GLU A 241 8.89 35.61 8.82
N GLY A 242 9.75 35.20 9.77
CA GLY A 242 11.14 35.65 9.87
C GLY A 242 12.12 35.04 8.88
N ALA A 243 11.73 33.95 8.18
CA ALA A 243 12.61 33.23 7.26
C ALA A 243 12.47 33.66 5.78
N ILE A 244 11.64 34.69 5.49
CA ILE A 244 11.35 35.18 4.13
C ILE A 244 12.06 36.51 3.81
N ILE A 245 13.06 36.91 4.61
CA ILE A 245 13.88 38.10 4.34
C ILE A 245 15.33 37.68 4.07
#